data_9e37f0d2a7eebc651564fb920efadda1
#
_entry.id   9e37f0d2a7eebc651564fb920efadda1
#
_cell.length_a   1.000
_cell.length_b   1.000
_cell.length_c   1.000
_cell.angle_alpha   90.00
_cell.angle_beta   90.00
_cell.angle_gamma   90.00
#
_symmetry.space_group_name_H-M   'P 1'
#
loop_
_entity.id
_entity.type
_entity.pdbx_description
1 polymer ?
#
loop_
_entity_poly.entity_id
_entity_poly.type
_entity_poly.pdbx_seq_one_letter_code
_entity_poly.pdbx_strand_id
1 'polypeptide(L)'
;MKALVAKGVSLILFTSLVAACSTEQQQQKLPEQSVLVTAANETAAMARLRAIVAAEARYMVESGGEYGTLDQLIQKQHINDPSRGKLTGYRFEIQVKPGGFQLTAVPEKFGVTGTRSFYVDETNIIHAADKKGAPATASDPEA
;
A
#
# COMPACT_ATOMS: atom_id res chain seq x y z
N MET A 1 -83.47 -7.58 43.36
CA MET A 1 -82.88 -8.92 43.65
C MET A 1 -81.75 -9.15 42.74
N LYS A 2 -80.61 -9.49 43.35
CA LYS A 2 -79.44 -10.14 42.82
C LYS A 2 -78.56 -9.40 41.80
N ALA A 3 -77.46 -8.95 42.36
CA ALA A 3 -76.24 -8.57 41.67
C ALA A 3 -75.62 -9.73 40.91
N LEU A 4 -74.97 -9.43 39.80
CA LEU A 4 -73.95 -10.33 39.24
C LEU A 4 -72.73 -9.47 38.83
N VAL A 5 -71.70 -9.76 39.56
CA VAL A 5 -70.35 -9.22 39.39
C VAL A 5 -69.71 -9.95 38.21
N ALA A 6 -69.33 -9.22 37.15
CA ALA A 6 -68.49 -9.77 36.11
C ALA A 6 -67.09 -9.20 36.26
N LYS A 7 -66.15 -10.05 36.52
CA LYS A 7 -64.70 -9.78 36.65
C LYS A 7 -64.15 -9.39 35.26
N GLY A 8 -63.66 -8.18 35.11
CA GLY A 8 -62.85 -7.77 33.95
C GLY A 8 -61.48 -8.39 34.03
N VAL A 9 -61.16 -9.21 33.06
CA VAL A 9 -59.77 -9.70 32.84
C VAL A 9 -59.04 -8.64 32.06
N SER A 10 -58.13 -7.95 32.74
CA SER A 10 -57.24 -6.98 32.11
C SER A 10 -56.17 -7.75 31.32
N LEU A 11 -56.30 -7.76 30.01
CA LEU A 11 -55.29 -8.31 29.09
C LEU A 11 -54.18 -7.26 28.90
N ILE A 12 -53.12 -7.42 29.67
CA ILE A 12 -51.92 -6.60 29.48
C ILE A 12 -51.22 -7.10 28.21
N LEU A 13 -51.38 -6.32 27.14
CA LEU A 13 -50.55 -6.50 25.94
C LEU A 13 -49.11 -6.04 26.26
N PHE A 14 -48.23 -7.01 26.46
CA PHE A 14 -46.80 -6.77 26.43
C PHE A 14 -46.40 -6.54 24.95
N THR A 15 -46.37 -5.31 24.51
CA THR A 15 -45.62 -4.97 23.28
C THR A 15 -44.14 -5.00 23.59
N SER A 16 -43.51 -6.11 23.33
CA SER A 16 -42.03 -6.24 23.30
C SER A 16 -41.50 -5.38 22.15
N LEU A 17 -41.05 -4.18 22.50
CA LEU A 17 -40.25 -3.33 21.64
C LEU A 17 -38.90 -4.00 21.46
N VAL A 18 -38.74 -4.81 20.44
CA VAL A 18 -37.44 -5.30 20.00
C VAL A 18 -36.71 -4.11 19.40
N ALA A 19 -35.94 -3.42 20.25
CA ALA A 19 -34.93 -2.48 19.78
C ALA A 19 -33.91 -3.30 18.97
N ALA A 20 -34.03 -3.24 17.65
CA ALA A 20 -32.98 -3.67 16.74
C ALA A 20 -31.77 -2.77 17.00
N CYS A 21 -30.87 -3.22 17.88
CA CYS A 21 -29.50 -2.72 17.91
C CYS A 21 -28.86 -3.08 16.58
N SER A 22 -28.99 -2.19 15.62
CA SER A 22 -28.09 -2.16 14.47
C SER A 22 -26.72 -1.84 15.01
N THR A 23 -25.96 -2.88 15.33
CA THR A 23 -24.53 -2.76 15.59
C THR A 23 -23.91 -2.40 14.25
N GLU A 24 -23.91 -1.13 13.90
CA GLU A 24 -22.93 -0.59 12.97
C GLU A 24 -21.57 -0.84 13.61
N GLN A 25 -20.97 -1.95 13.26
CA GLN A 25 -19.55 -2.16 13.44
C GLN A 25 -18.84 -1.13 12.55
N GLN A 26 -18.76 0.09 13.03
CA GLN A 26 -17.71 1.00 12.63
C GLN A 26 -16.42 0.28 12.97
N GLN A 27 -15.85 -0.37 11.97
CA GLN A 27 -14.52 -0.93 11.99
C GLN A 27 -13.57 0.25 12.14
N GLN A 28 -13.42 0.67 13.39
CA GLN A 28 -12.47 1.69 13.82
C GLN A 28 -11.11 1.07 13.54
N LYS A 29 -10.57 1.37 12.34
CA LYS A 29 -9.23 0.97 11.90
C LYS A 29 -8.26 1.51 12.95
N LEU A 30 -7.85 0.64 13.86
CA LEU A 30 -6.92 0.96 14.94
C LEU A 30 -5.68 1.63 14.33
N PRO A 31 -5.17 2.74 14.90
CA PRO A 31 -4.00 3.44 14.40
C PRO A 31 -2.78 2.52 14.25
N GLU A 32 -2.65 1.51 15.10
CA GLU A 32 -1.62 0.48 15.03
C GLU A 32 -1.68 -0.37 13.74
N GLN A 33 -2.87 -0.69 13.26
CA GLN A 33 -3.06 -1.45 12.02
C GLN A 33 -2.63 -0.65 10.78
N SER A 34 -2.78 0.68 10.80
CA SER A 34 -2.31 1.54 9.72
C SER A 34 -0.78 1.61 9.66
N VAL A 35 -0.11 1.65 10.80
CA VAL A 35 1.36 1.65 10.91
C VAL A 35 1.94 0.33 10.39
N LEU A 36 1.35 -0.82 10.74
CA LEU A 36 1.78 -2.13 10.26
C LEU A 36 1.64 -2.27 8.75
N VAL A 37 0.53 -1.80 8.18
CA VAL A 37 0.31 -1.82 6.72
C VAL A 37 1.32 -0.93 6.01
N THR A 38 1.59 0.26 6.52
CA THR A 38 2.57 1.19 5.98
C THR A 38 3.98 0.57 6.00
N ALA A 39 4.40 -0.01 7.12
CA ALA A 39 5.70 -0.68 7.25
C ALA A 39 5.83 -1.88 6.31
N ALA A 40 4.78 -2.70 6.17
CA ALA A 40 4.76 -3.82 5.23
C ALA A 40 4.89 -3.36 3.78
N ASN A 41 4.18 -2.30 3.39
CA ASN A 41 4.27 -1.71 2.06
C ASN A 41 5.67 -1.15 1.77
N GLU A 42 6.29 -0.47 2.73
CA GLU A 42 7.65 0.05 2.61
C GLU A 42 8.67 -1.09 2.41
N THR A 43 8.55 -2.16 3.19
CA THR A 43 9.38 -3.36 3.05
C THR A 43 9.21 -4.01 1.67
N ALA A 44 7.97 -4.13 1.21
CA ALA A 44 7.66 -4.66 -0.12
C ALA A 44 8.18 -3.76 -1.24
N ALA A 45 8.13 -2.44 -1.07
CA ALA A 45 8.69 -1.48 -2.02
C ALA A 45 10.22 -1.62 -2.14
N MET A 46 10.94 -1.73 -1.03
CA MET A 46 12.38 -1.96 -1.03
C MET A 46 12.76 -3.30 -1.70
N ALA A 47 12.00 -4.37 -1.44
CA ALA A 47 12.22 -5.65 -2.10
C ALA A 47 12.01 -5.54 -3.62
N ARG A 48 11.01 -4.76 -4.05
CA ARG A 48 10.73 -4.51 -5.46
C ARG A 48 11.84 -3.67 -6.12
N LEU A 49 12.35 -2.64 -5.45
CA LEU A 49 13.50 -1.87 -5.94
C LEU A 49 14.70 -2.79 -6.21
N ARG A 50 15.06 -3.65 -5.27
CA ARG A 50 16.16 -4.62 -5.45
C ARG A 50 15.93 -5.56 -6.63
N ALA A 51 14.69 -6.01 -6.84
CA ALA A 51 14.33 -6.85 -7.97
C ALA A 51 14.49 -6.12 -9.32
N ILE A 52 14.12 -4.84 -9.38
CA ILE A 52 14.27 -4.01 -10.58
C ILE A 52 15.75 -3.74 -10.86
N VAL A 53 16.56 -3.41 -9.86
CA VAL A 53 18.01 -3.24 -10.01
C VAL A 53 18.68 -4.52 -10.53
N ALA A 54 18.26 -5.69 -10.03
CA ALA A 54 18.75 -6.98 -10.55
C ALA A 54 18.32 -7.24 -12.01
N ALA A 55 17.16 -6.74 -12.41
CA ALA A 55 16.70 -6.81 -13.79
C ALA A 55 17.50 -5.87 -14.70
N GLU A 56 17.82 -4.67 -14.24
CA GLU A 56 18.70 -3.74 -14.95
C GLU A 56 20.09 -4.34 -15.21
N ALA A 57 20.66 -5.00 -14.22
CA ALA A 57 21.95 -5.67 -14.39
C ALA A 57 21.91 -6.76 -15.47
N ARG A 58 20.81 -7.50 -15.61
CA ARG A 58 20.62 -8.48 -16.69
C ARG A 58 20.45 -7.80 -18.04
N TYR A 59 19.61 -6.77 -18.08
CA TYR A 59 19.37 -6.01 -19.29
C TYR A 59 20.66 -5.37 -19.83
N MET A 60 21.47 -4.78 -18.96
CA MET A 60 22.77 -4.20 -19.29
C MET A 60 23.70 -5.20 -19.97
N VAL A 61 23.74 -6.45 -19.49
CA VAL A 61 24.55 -7.52 -20.08
C VAL A 61 24.03 -7.88 -21.50
N GLU A 62 22.71 -7.97 -21.68
CA GLU A 62 22.08 -8.34 -22.96
C GLU A 62 22.10 -7.22 -23.98
N SER A 63 22.03 -5.95 -23.54
CA SER A 63 22.00 -4.76 -24.41
C SER A 63 23.41 -4.26 -24.81
N GLY A 64 24.47 -4.85 -24.27
CA GLY A 64 25.83 -4.40 -24.54
C GLY A 64 26.27 -3.19 -23.71
N GLY A 65 25.71 -3.02 -22.52
CA GLY A 65 26.10 -1.98 -21.57
C GLY A 65 25.09 -0.86 -21.36
N GLU A 66 23.90 -0.97 -21.94
CA GLU A 66 22.83 0.02 -21.77
C GLU A 66 21.82 -0.40 -20.70
N TYR A 67 21.25 0.57 -20.01
CA TYR A 67 20.15 0.37 -19.06
C TYR A 67 18.80 0.47 -19.77
N GLY A 68 17.79 -0.20 -19.20
CA GLY A 68 16.47 -0.29 -19.78
C GLY A 68 15.42 0.58 -19.07
N THR A 69 14.39 0.94 -19.81
CA THR A 69 13.17 1.48 -19.22
C THR A 69 12.38 0.36 -18.54
N LEU A 70 11.47 0.71 -17.64
CA LEU A 70 10.61 -0.28 -16.99
C LEU A 70 9.86 -1.17 -18.00
N ASP A 71 9.36 -0.56 -19.08
CA ASP A 71 8.67 -1.28 -20.15
C ASP A 71 9.59 -2.28 -20.88
N GLN A 72 10.85 -1.90 -21.13
CA GLN A 72 11.84 -2.80 -21.75
C GLN A 72 12.15 -3.99 -20.85
N LEU A 73 12.31 -3.77 -19.53
CA LEU A 73 12.53 -4.84 -18.56
C LEU A 73 11.34 -5.83 -18.50
N ILE A 74 10.12 -5.30 -18.61
CA ILE A 74 8.89 -6.11 -18.65
C ILE A 74 8.80 -6.90 -19.97
N GLN A 75 9.06 -6.25 -21.10
CA GLN A 75 9.04 -6.88 -22.44
C GLN A 75 10.07 -8.02 -22.54
N LYS A 76 11.24 -7.83 -21.94
CA LYS A 76 12.30 -8.84 -21.85
C LYS A 76 12.04 -9.91 -20.79
N GLN A 77 10.94 -9.80 -20.06
CA GLN A 77 10.56 -10.73 -18.97
C GLN A 77 11.60 -10.79 -17.84
N HIS A 78 12.42 -9.75 -17.67
CA HIS A 78 13.35 -9.64 -16.55
C HIS A 78 12.63 -9.37 -15.24
N ILE A 79 11.48 -8.69 -15.32
CA ILE A 79 10.56 -8.47 -14.19
C ILE A 79 9.11 -8.64 -14.64
N ASN A 80 8.26 -8.97 -13.67
CA ASN A 80 6.82 -8.78 -13.84
C ASN A 80 6.49 -7.31 -13.64
N ASP A 81 5.47 -6.81 -14.32
CA ASP A 81 4.99 -5.44 -14.16
C ASP A 81 4.77 -5.11 -12.67
N PRO A 82 5.55 -4.17 -12.08
CA PRO A 82 5.47 -3.85 -10.66
C PRO A 82 4.17 -3.14 -10.27
N SER A 83 3.44 -2.59 -11.25
CA SER A 83 2.11 -1.99 -11.04
C SER A 83 1.00 -3.04 -11.03
N ARG A 84 1.25 -4.23 -11.57
CA ARG A 84 0.33 -5.36 -11.51
C ARG A 84 0.36 -6.01 -10.15
N GLY A 85 -0.54 -5.61 -9.34
CA GLY A 85 -0.75 -6.11 -8.01
C GLY A 85 -0.75 -4.94 -7.03
N LYS A 86 -1.85 -4.73 -6.35
CA LYS A 86 -2.07 -3.71 -5.32
C LYS A 86 -1.18 -3.93 -4.06
N LEU A 87 -0.03 -4.62 -4.22
CA LEU A 87 0.67 -5.23 -3.11
C LEU A 87 1.66 -4.30 -2.40
N THR A 88 2.08 -3.19 -3.04
CA THR A 88 3.07 -2.33 -2.40
C THR A 88 2.53 -0.95 -2.03
N GLY A 89 1.43 -0.50 -2.62
CA GLY A 89 0.93 0.87 -2.46
C GLY A 89 1.94 1.95 -2.88
N TYR A 90 2.89 1.56 -3.75
CA TYR A 90 3.96 2.41 -4.27
C TYR A 90 3.94 2.46 -5.79
N ARG A 91 4.25 3.64 -6.34
CA ARG A 91 4.52 3.87 -7.75
C ARG A 91 6.01 3.85 -7.98
N PHE A 92 6.45 3.11 -9.02
CA PHE A 92 7.84 2.96 -9.42
C PHE A 92 8.08 3.69 -10.73
N GLU A 93 9.21 4.39 -10.83
CA GLU A 93 9.61 5.12 -12.03
C GLU A 93 11.11 4.96 -12.25
N ILE A 94 11.49 4.57 -13.48
CA ILE A 94 12.88 4.50 -13.93
C ILE A 94 13.13 5.65 -14.91
N GLN A 95 14.21 6.37 -14.67
CA GLN A 95 14.77 7.34 -15.61
C GLN A 95 16.14 6.87 -16.04
N VAL A 96 16.26 6.46 -17.29
CA VAL A 96 17.54 6.03 -17.89
C VAL A 96 18.35 7.27 -18.26
N LYS A 97 19.65 7.21 -17.98
CA LYS A 97 20.64 8.24 -18.29
C LYS A 97 21.84 7.61 -19.00
N PRO A 98 22.64 8.41 -19.70
CA PRO A 98 23.92 7.92 -20.22
C PRO A 98 24.79 7.35 -19.09
N GLY A 99 25.09 6.05 -19.15
CA GLY A 99 25.94 5.36 -18.18
C GLY A 99 25.27 5.03 -16.85
N GLY A 100 23.93 5.21 -16.70
CA GLY A 100 23.24 4.89 -15.46
C GLY A 100 21.72 4.97 -15.55
N PHE A 101 21.07 4.79 -14.42
CA PHE A 101 19.63 4.98 -14.25
C PHE A 101 19.31 5.59 -12.90
N GLN A 102 18.10 6.07 -12.75
CA GLN A 102 17.52 6.47 -11.45
C GLN A 102 16.18 5.76 -11.31
N LEU A 103 16.01 5.08 -10.20
CA LEU A 103 14.77 4.39 -9.88
C LEU A 103 14.21 4.95 -8.58
N THR A 104 12.97 5.41 -8.64
CA THR A 104 12.26 5.93 -7.47
C THR A 104 11.04 5.06 -7.15
N ALA A 105 10.72 5.00 -5.86
CA ALA A 105 9.46 4.45 -5.37
C ALA A 105 8.80 5.48 -4.45
N VAL A 106 7.60 5.90 -4.81
CA VAL A 106 6.84 6.94 -4.12
C VAL A 106 5.51 6.35 -3.66
N PRO A 107 5.08 6.56 -2.40
CA PRO A 107 3.80 6.05 -1.94
C PRO A 107 2.65 6.65 -2.76
N GLU A 108 1.69 5.83 -3.19
CA GLU A 108 0.50 6.28 -3.94
C GLU A 108 -0.33 7.27 -3.13
N LYS A 109 -0.37 7.05 -1.80
CA LYS A 109 -1.03 7.93 -0.83
C LYS A 109 -0.14 8.10 0.38
N PHE A 110 0.54 9.25 0.46
CA PHE A 110 1.38 9.60 1.61
C PHE A 110 0.61 9.48 2.93
N GLY A 111 1.27 8.85 3.94
CA GLY A 111 0.69 8.61 5.26
C GLY A 111 -0.34 7.47 5.31
N VAL A 112 -0.73 6.88 4.18
CA VAL A 112 -1.69 5.78 4.10
C VAL A 112 -1.05 4.51 3.55
N THR A 113 -0.42 4.59 2.37
CA THR A 113 0.26 3.45 1.75
C THR A 113 1.75 3.39 2.09
N GLY A 114 2.33 4.51 2.49
CA GLY A 114 3.71 4.65 2.94
C GLY A 114 3.97 6.05 3.45
N THR A 115 5.04 6.23 4.21
CA THR A 115 5.52 7.54 4.68
C THR A 115 6.83 7.92 4.03
N ARG A 116 7.68 6.95 3.72
CA ARG A 116 8.97 7.18 3.07
C ARG A 116 8.89 6.97 1.57
N SER A 117 9.57 7.82 0.82
CA SER A 117 9.91 7.58 -0.57
C SER A 117 11.31 6.99 -0.66
N PHE A 118 11.59 6.26 -1.71
CA PHE A 118 12.85 5.57 -1.91
C PHE A 118 13.48 5.97 -3.25
N TYR A 119 14.80 5.92 -3.28
CA TYR A 119 15.64 6.14 -4.46
C TYR A 119 16.73 5.09 -4.51
N VAL A 120 17.09 4.64 -5.69
CA VAL A 120 18.27 3.83 -5.97
C VAL A 120 18.75 4.09 -7.40
N ASP A 121 20.03 3.95 -7.62
CA ASP A 121 20.67 4.08 -8.92
C ASP A 121 21.65 2.92 -9.18
N GLU A 122 22.53 3.08 -10.15
CA GLU A 122 23.55 2.10 -10.52
C GLU A 122 24.53 1.74 -9.39
N THR A 123 24.60 2.55 -8.33
CA THR A 123 25.42 2.22 -7.13
C THR A 123 24.79 1.13 -6.27
N ASN A 124 23.51 0.82 -6.50
CA ASN A 124 22.73 -0.16 -5.75
C ASN A 124 22.53 0.19 -4.27
N ILE A 125 22.78 1.45 -3.88
CA ILE A 125 22.49 1.96 -2.54
C ILE A 125 21.06 2.51 -2.53
N ILE A 126 20.23 2.01 -1.63
CA ILE A 126 18.85 2.50 -1.47
C ILE A 126 18.86 3.65 -0.47
N HIS A 127 18.38 4.79 -0.90
CA HIS A 127 18.13 5.96 -0.05
C HIS A 127 16.66 6.07 0.28
N ALA A 128 16.33 6.55 1.49
CA ALA A 128 14.95 6.70 1.94
C ALA A 128 14.75 7.95 2.79
N ALA A 129 13.66 8.67 2.54
CA ALA A 129 13.28 9.81 3.35
C ALA A 129 11.77 10.05 3.35
N ASP A 130 11.27 10.69 4.41
CA ASP A 130 9.92 11.27 4.43
C ASP A 130 9.91 12.55 3.58
N LYS A 131 9.49 12.40 2.34
CA LYS A 131 9.43 13.50 1.34
C LYS A 131 8.00 14.01 1.15
N LYS A 132 7.06 13.65 2.04
CA LYS A 132 5.64 14.04 1.93
C LYS A 132 5.00 13.65 0.58
N GLY A 133 5.43 12.52 0.01
CA GLY A 133 4.96 12.04 -1.28
C GLY A 133 5.75 12.55 -2.49
N ALA A 134 6.81 13.33 -2.30
CA ALA A 134 7.79 13.62 -3.35
C ALA A 134 8.83 12.50 -3.46
N PRO A 135 9.53 12.34 -4.60
CA PRO A 135 10.60 11.35 -4.76
C PRO A 135 11.77 11.59 -3.79
N ALA A 136 12.41 10.51 -3.33
CA ALA A 136 13.70 10.58 -2.67
C ALA A 136 14.83 10.79 -3.70
N THR A 137 16.02 11.11 -3.23
CA THR A 137 17.20 11.42 -4.03
C THR A 137 18.44 10.74 -3.46
N ALA A 138 19.55 10.72 -4.21
CA ALA A 138 20.85 10.22 -3.75
C ALA A 138 21.42 10.97 -2.54
N SER A 139 20.92 12.16 -2.23
CA SER A 139 21.36 12.96 -1.07
C SER A 139 20.61 12.63 0.22
N ASP A 140 19.56 11.81 0.14
CA ASP A 140 18.80 11.39 1.31
C ASP A 140 19.56 10.25 2.04
N PRO A 141 19.26 9.98 3.33
CA PRO A 141 19.93 8.91 4.08
C PRO A 141 19.74 7.52 3.45
N GLU A 142 20.70 6.64 3.66
CA GLU A 142 20.56 5.21 3.31
C GLU A 142 19.45 4.56 4.13
N ALA A 143 18.72 3.58 3.53
CA ALA A 143 17.53 2.94 4.07
C ALA A 143 17.83 1.78 5.04
#